data_c70e36c092b89004f9446a8a03feeeae
#
_entry.id   c70e36c092b89004f9446a8a03feeeae
#
_cell.length_a   1.000
_cell.length_b   1.000
_cell.length_c   1.000
_cell.angle_alpha   90.00
_cell.angle_beta   90.00
_cell.angle_gamma   90.00
#
_symmetry.space_group_name_H-M   'P 1'
#
loop_
_entity.id
_entity.type
_entity.pdbx_description
1 polymer ?
#
loop_
_entity_poly.entity_id
_entity_poly.type
_entity_poly.pdbx_seq_one_letter_code
_entity_poly.pdbx_strand_id
1 'polypeptide(L)'
;MYNEMMDTIGLVNTVDPELAAAMDRELNRQRQNIELIASENIVSPAVMAAMGSILTNKYAEGLPGKRYYGGCVYVDEVENIAIERACKLFGAKYANVQPHSGAQANLAVYFALLDLGDTVMGMDLSQGGHLTHGSPVNMSGKNYNFVSYGVNADGLIDYAELEKQVRKVRPKLIVAGASAYPRAIDFEKIAEIAHGYGAYLMVDMAHIAGLVAGGYHQSPVPYADVVTTTTHKTLRGPRGGLILTNNPILAKRINSAVFPGTQGGPLEHVIAAKAVCFGEALKPEFKEYARKIVENAQALAAALQQRGVKLVSGGTDNHLMLIDLRDEECTGKDLEQRLDSVHITANKNTVPGETRSPFVTSGVRLGTPAVTTRGMGEAEMKVIADCIADCIWHYDEKKDDISARVLALTKAFPLYE
;
A
#
# COMPACT_ATOMS: atom_id res chain seq x y z
N MET A 1 1.27 -19.72 -22.62
CA MET A 1 2.14 -18.70 -21.96
C MET A 1 1.85 -18.56 -20.46
N TYR A 2 0.60 -18.38 -20.03
CA TYR A 2 0.25 -18.37 -18.59
C TYR A 2 0.50 -19.73 -17.90
N ASN A 3 0.15 -20.85 -18.56
CA ASN A 3 0.35 -22.19 -18.01
C ASN A 3 1.83 -22.52 -17.76
N GLU A 4 2.74 -22.10 -18.65
CA GLU A 4 4.18 -22.36 -18.52
C GLU A 4 4.82 -21.59 -17.35
N MET A 5 4.31 -20.39 -17.04
CA MET A 5 4.85 -19.57 -15.94
C MET A 5 4.32 -20.01 -14.57
N MET A 6 3.09 -20.52 -14.51
CA MET A 6 2.52 -21.08 -13.28
C MET A 6 3.03 -22.49 -12.98
N ASP A 7 3.74 -23.11 -13.93
CA ASP A 7 4.46 -24.37 -13.71
C ASP A 7 5.65 -24.24 -12.74
N THR A 8 5.89 -23.02 -12.22
CA THR A 8 6.80 -22.85 -11.08
C THR A 8 6.41 -23.70 -9.87
N ILE A 9 5.10 -23.91 -9.64
CA ILE A 9 4.62 -24.82 -8.59
C ILE A 9 4.99 -26.26 -8.95
N GLY A 10 4.79 -26.68 -10.21
CA GLY A 10 5.23 -27.99 -10.70
C GLY A 10 6.73 -28.20 -10.56
N LEU A 11 7.55 -27.17 -10.86
CA LEU A 11 9.00 -27.24 -10.67
C LEU A 11 9.37 -27.38 -9.18
N VAL A 12 8.74 -26.62 -8.28
CA VAL A 12 8.94 -26.75 -6.83
C VAL A 12 8.53 -28.14 -6.36
N ASN A 13 7.45 -28.71 -6.91
CA ASN A 13 6.96 -30.05 -6.57
C ASN A 13 7.97 -31.16 -6.87
N THR A 14 8.87 -30.97 -7.83
CA THR A 14 9.94 -31.95 -8.12
C THR A 14 10.99 -32.07 -7.00
N VAL A 15 11.07 -31.04 -6.13
CA VAL A 15 12.09 -30.93 -5.06
C VAL A 15 11.44 -30.94 -3.68
N ASP A 16 10.32 -30.25 -3.53
CA ASP A 16 9.60 -30.06 -2.26
C ASP A 16 8.08 -30.16 -2.49
N PRO A 17 7.51 -31.38 -2.49
CA PRO A 17 6.09 -31.61 -2.69
C PRO A 17 5.20 -31.00 -1.60
N GLU A 18 5.68 -30.90 -0.35
CA GLU A 18 4.94 -30.34 0.76
C GLU A 18 4.72 -28.83 0.57
N LEU A 19 5.79 -28.11 0.22
CA LEU A 19 5.72 -26.69 -0.10
C LEU A 19 4.86 -26.43 -1.36
N ALA A 20 5.06 -27.21 -2.40
CA ALA A 20 4.28 -27.08 -3.64
C ALA A 20 2.78 -27.26 -3.39
N ALA A 21 2.38 -28.22 -2.54
CA ALA A 21 0.99 -28.41 -2.15
C ALA A 21 0.43 -27.22 -1.36
N ALA A 22 1.23 -26.55 -0.55
CA ALA A 22 0.83 -25.33 0.14
C ALA A 22 0.65 -24.15 -0.83
N MET A 23 1.56 -23.99 -1.79
CA MET A 23 1.48 -22.98 -2.85
C MET A 23 0.24 -23.18 -3.74
N ASP A 24 -0.09 -24.41 -4.08
CA ASP A 24 -1.28 -24.73 -4.88
C ASP A 24 -2.57 -24.40 -4.12
N ARG A 25 -2.64 -24.70 -2.82
CA ARG A 25 -3.79 -24.28 -1.98
C ARG A 25 -3.94 -22.75 -1.93
N GLU A 26 -2.85 -22.00 -1.83
CA GLU A 26 -2.89 -20.53 -1.85
C GLU A 26 -3.33 -19.99 -3.23
N LEU A 27 -2.85 -20.58 -4.33
CA LEU A 27 -3.31 -20.23 -5.67
C LEU A 27 -4.82 -20.45 -5.82
N ASN A 28 -5.31 -21.59 -5.33
CA ASN A 28 -6.75 -21.92 -5.37
C ASN A 28 -7.56 -20.95 -4.47
N ARG A 29 -7.04 -20.56 -3.29
CA ARG A 29 -7.66 -19.55 -2.46
C ARG A 29 -7.77 -18.21 -3.22
N GLN A 30 -6.69 -17.72 -3.82
CA GLN A 30 -6.70 -16.45 -4.58
C GLN A 30 -7.68 -16.50 -5.76
N ARG A 31 -7.79 -17.64 -6.43
CA ARG A 31 -8.75 -17.84 -7.55
C ARG A 31 -10.21 -17.78 -7.09
N GLN A 32 -10.51 -18.34 -5.93
CA GLN A 32 -11.88 -18.46 -5.41
C GLN A 32 -12.33 -17.27 -4.56
N ASN A 33 -11.39 -16.49 -4.02
CA ASN A 33 -11.73 -15.36 -3.13
C ASN A 33 -11.81 -14.03 -3.90
N ILE A 34 -12.73 -13.18 -3.47
CA ILE A 34 -12.75 -11.75 -3.79
C ILE A 34 -11.82 -11.05 -2.81
N GLU A 35 -10.71 -10.47 -3.31
CA GLU A 35 -9.71 -9.78 -2.51
C GLU A 35 -10.07 -8.30 -2.37
N LEU A 36 -10.41 -7.88 -1.14
CA LEU A 36 -10.74 -6.50 -0.81
C LEU A 36 -9.78 -5.88 0.22
N ILE A 37 -8.67 -6.54 0.57
CA ILE A 37 -7.64 -5.90 1.38
C ILE A 37 -7.02 -4.77 0.55
N ALA A 38 -7.18 -3.53 1.02
CA ALA A 38 -6.80 -2.32 0.28
C ALA A 38 -5.28 -2.22 -0.05
N SER A 39 -4.45 -2.99 0.64
CA SER A 39 -3.00 -3.06 0.46
C SER A 39 -2.54 -4.26 -0.37
N GLU A 40 -3.45 -5.02 -0.95
CA GLU A 40 -3.14 -6.17 -1.81
C GLU A 40 -3.51 -5.92 -3.27
N ASN A 41 -2.81 -6.64 -4.15
CA ASN A 41 -3.03 -6.58 -5.59
C ASN A 41 -2.53 -7.85 -6.26
N ILE A 42 -2.90 -8.03 -7.52
CA ILE A 42 -2.49 -9.16 -8.35
C ILE A 42 -1.44 -8.66 -9.33
N VAL A 43 -0.20 -9.14 -9.20
CA VAL A 43 0.90 -8.73 -10.07
C VAL A 43 0.84 -9.43 -11.42
N SER A 44 1.48 -8.83 -12.44
CA SER A 44 1.60 -9.46 -13.75
C SER A 44 2.53 -10.67 -13.71
N PRO A 45 2.37 -11.63 -14.65
CA PRO A 45 3.30 -12.72 -14.84
C PRO A 45 4.76 -12.28 -15.03
N ALA A 46 4.98 -11.15 -15.70
CA ALA A 46 6.33 -10.61 -15.92
C ALA A 46 7.00 -10.15 -14.61
N VAL A 47 6.23 -9.58 -13.68
CA VAL A 47 6.72 -9.24 -12.33
C VAL A 47 7.12 -10.50 -11.58
N MET A 48 6.29 -11.55 -11.59
CA MET A 48 6.61 -12.83 -10.94
C MET A 48 7.84 -13.50 -11.56
N ALA A 49 7.97 -13.48 -12.88
CA ALA A 49 9.13 -14.04 -13.58
C ALA A 49 10.44 -13.32 -13.21
N ALA A 50 10.42 -12.00 -13.11
CA ALA A 50 11.58 -11.24 -12.66
C ALA A 50 11.97 -11.58 -11.22
N MET A 51 10.99 -11.78 -10.33
CA MET A 51 11.22 -12.20 -8.94
C MET A 51 11.90 -13.58 -8.85
N GLY A 52 11.55 -14.51 -9.72
CA GLY A 52 12.14 -15.87 -9.78
C GLY A 52 13.39 -15.98 -10.66
N SER A 53 14.04 -14.86 -11.01
CA SER A 53 15.16 -14.86 -11.95
C SER A 53 16.52 -15.18 -11.30
N ILE A 54 17.52 -15.43 -12.17
CA ILE A 54 18.92 -15.69 -11.77
C ILE A 54 19.56 -14.51 -11.00
N LEU A 55 18.95 -13.34 -11.01
CA LEU A 55 19.44 -12.16 -10.30
C LEU A 55 19.47 -12.38 -8.76
N THR A 56 18.73 -13.35 -8.25
CA THR A 56 18.79 -13.78 -6.85
C THR A 56 20.20 -14.27 -6.44
N ASN A 57 21.01 -14.72 -7.39
CA ASN A 57 22.35 -15.25 -7.12
C ASN A 57 23.40 -14.15 -6.90
N LYS A 58 23.08 -12.87 -7.25
CA LYS A 58 24.11 -11.82 -7.30
C LYS A 58 24.14 -10.96 -6.05
N TYR A 59 25.32 -10.87 -5.43
CA TYR A 59 25.64 -9.96 -4.34
C TYR A 59 26.20 -8.63 -4.89
N ALA A 60 25.56 -7.50 -4.58
CA ALA A 60 25.84 -6.21 -5.22
C ALA A 60 25.82 -5.02 -4.24
N GLU A 61 26.48 -5.13 -3.07
CA GLU A 61 26.58 -4.01 -2.12
C GLU A 61 27.16 -2.76 -2.77
N GLY A 62 26.62 -1.62 -2.41
CA GLY A 62 26.91 -0.32 -3.00
C GLY A 62 25.82 0.15 -3.97
N LEU A 63 26.15 1.03 -4.86
CA LEU A 63 25.26 1.64 -5.87
C LEU A 63 25.78 1.34 -7.27
N PRO A 64 24.96 1.47 -8.34
CA PRO A 64 25.42 1.32 -9.72
C PRO A 64 26.69 2.12 -10.00
N GLY A 65 27.70 1.47 -10.59
CA GLY A 65 29.00 2.05 -10.86
C GLY A 65 29.92 2.27 -9.64
N LYS A 66 29.44 1.94 -8.43
CA LYS A 66 30.18 2.09 -7.15
C LYS A 66 29.93 0.89 -6.24
N ARG A 67 30.14 -0.30 -6.77
CA ARG A 67 29.94 -1.56 -6.03
C ARG A 67 31.18 -1.97 -5.25
N TYR A 68 30.95 -2.69 -4.16
CA TYR A 68 32.01 -3.32 -3.36
C TYR A 68 32.40 -4.71 -3.89
N TYR A 69 31.64 -5.24 -4.86
CA TYR A 69 31.82 -6.58 -5.45
C TYR A 69 32.06 -6.49 -6.96
N GLY A 70 32.81 -7.43 -7.50
CA GLY A 70 32.98 -7.60 -8.95
C GLY A 70 31.77 -8.24 -9.62
N GLY A 71 31.73 -8.21 -10.96
CA GLY A 71 30.68 -8.87 -11.75
C GLY A 71 29.32 -8.18 -11.73
N CYS A 72 29.28 -6.86 -11.45
CA CYS A 72 28.02 -6.12 -11.28
C CYS A 72 27.53 -5.39 -12.54
N VAL A 73 28.21 -5.53 -13.68
CA VAL A 73 27.90 -4.77 -14.91
C VAL A 73 26.41 -4.84 -15.29
N TYR A 74 25.85 -6.05 -15.30
CA TYR A 74 24.45 -6.24 -15.73
C TYR A 74 23.43 -5.92 -14.63
N VAL A 75 23.75 -6.13 -13.34
CA VAL A 75 22.86 -5.67 -12.26
C VAL A 75 22.85 -4.15 -12.13
N ASP A 76 23.95 -3.48 -12.50
CA ASP A 76 23.97 -2.02 -12.61
C ASP A 76 23.00 -1.53 -13.70
N GLU A 77 22.94 -2.22 -14.84
CA GLU A 77 21.95 -1.92 -15.89
C GLU A 77 20.52 -2.11 -15.37
N VAL A 78 20.24 -3.21 -14.69
CA VAL A 78 18.92 -3.51 -14.11
C VAL A 78 18.50 -2.42 -13.11
N GLU A 79 19.39 -2.07 -12.19
CA GLU A 79 19.09 -1.06 -11.16
C GLU A 79 18.93 0.34 -11.79
N ASN A 80 19.75 0.72 -12.77
CA ASN A 80 19.60 1.97 -13.49
C ASN A 80 18.27 2.05 -14.24
N ILE A 81 17.84 0.98 -14.91
CA ILE A 81 16.51 0.91 -15.55
C ILE A 81 15.40 1.16 -14.53
N ALA A 82 15.48 0.56 -13.34
CA ALA A 82 14.50 0.77 -12.28
C ALA A 82 14.51 2.23 -11.78
N ILE A 83 15.67 2.82 -11.56
CA ILE A 83 15.85 4.22 -11.13
C ILE A 83 15.26 5.18 -12.18
N GLU A 84 15.65 5.02 -13.44
CA GLU A 84 15.17 5.88 -14.53
C GLU A 84 13.66 5.83 -14.69
N ARG A 85 13.09 4.61 -14.66
CA ARG A 85 11.64 4.42 -14.75
C ARG A 85 10.90 5.00 -13.55
N ALA A 86 11.42 4.84 -12.34
CA ALA A 86 10.83 5.44 -11.13
C ALA A 86 10.85 6.98 -11.21
N CYS A 87 11.98 7.56 -11.60
CA CYS A 87 12.10 9.01 -11.79
C CYS A 87 11.11 9.52 -12.84
N LYS A 88 11.00 8.85 -13.99
CA LYS A 88 10.07 9.21 -15.05
C LYS A 88 8.61 9.08 -14.63
N LEU A 89 8.27 7.99 -13.93
CA LEU A 89 6.89 7.68 -13.51
C LEU A 89 6.33 8.72 -12.54
N PHE A 90 7.15 9.16 -11.60
CA PHE A 90 6.73 10.07 -10.52
C PHE A 90 7.18 11.52 -10.71
N GLY A 91 7.95 11.83 -11.75
CA GLY A 91 8.48 13.16 -11.99
C GLY A 91 9.55 13.58 -10.96
N ALA A 92 10.27 12.62 -10.37
CA ALA A 92 11.33 12.85 -9.41
C ALA A 92 12.70 12.98 -10.09
N LYS A 93 13.62 13.74 -9.46
CA LYS A 93 14.99 13.86 -9.95
C LYS A 93 15.90 12.72 -9.50
N TYR A 94 15.62 12.14 -8.34
CA TYR A 94 16.42 11.09 -7.72
C TYR A 94 15.51 10.00 -7.15
N ALA A 95 15.92 8.74 -7.32
CA ALA A 95 15.24 7.58 -6.77
C ALA A 95 16.26 6.62 -6.16
N ASN A 96 15.91 6.00 -5.02
CA ASN A 96 16.60 4.84 -4.48
C ASN A 96 15.63 3.66 -4.50
N VAL A 97 15.96 2.62 -5.27
CA VAL A 97 15.12 1.43 -5.52
C VAL A 97 15.50 0.24 -4.64
N GLN A 98 16.52 0.39 -3.78
CA GLN A 98 17.05 -0.69 -2.96
C GLN A 98 16.25 -1.03 -1.69
N PRO A 99 15.39 -0.17 -1.10
CA PRO A 99 14.65 -0.55 0.10
C PRO A 99 13.87 -1.86 -0.10
N HIS A 100 14.09 -2.82 0.83
CA HIS A 100 13.45 -4.14 0.77
C HIS A 100 11.94 -4.09 1.04
N SER A 101 11.49 -3.05 1.75
CA SER A 101 10.08 -2.81 2.06
C SER A 101 9.79 -1.33 2.27
N GLY A 102 8.51 -0.94 2.32
CA GLY A 102 8.13 0.43 2.71
C GLY A 102 8.58 0.80 4.12
N ALA A 103 8.54 -0.13 5.06
CA ALA A 103 9.03 0.08 6.42
C ALA A 103 10.54 0.42 6.43
N GLN A 104 11.34 -0.28 5.63
CA GLN A 104 12.77 0.00 5.50
C GLN A 104 13.05 1.30 4.73
N ALA A 105 12.21 1.67 3.78
CA ALA A 105 12.27 2.98 3.13
C ALA A 105 12.06 4.10 4.16
N ASN A 106 11.02 4.01 4.99
CA ASN A 106 10.76 4.96 6.06
C ASN A 106 11.89 5.02 7.09
N LEU A 107 12.40 3.85 7.50
CA LEU A 107 13.55 3.74 8.41
C LEU A 107 14.78 4.45 7.85
N ALA A 108 15.12 4.25 6.58
CA ALA A 108 16.25 4.90 5.94
C ALA A 108 16.09 6.43 5.89
N VAL A 109 14.87 6.94 5.67
CA VAL A 109 14.59 8.38 5.72
C VAL A 109 14.77 8.93 7.13
N TYR A 110 14.24 8.26 8.15
CA TYR A 110 14.46 8.67 9.55
C TYR A 110 15.94 8.68 9.90
N PHE A 111 16.67 7.63 9.56
CA PHE A 111 18.10 7.53 9.78
C PHE A 111 18.89 8.64 9.04
N ALA A 112 18.43 9.03 7.84
CA ALA A 112 19.06 10.10 7.07
C ALA A 112 18.82 11.50 7.64
N LEU A 113 17.63 11.76 8.21
CA LEU A 113 17.18 13.14 8.52
C LEU A 113 17.19 13.48 10.02
N LEU A 114 17.15 12.47 10.90
CA LEU A 114 16.90 12.62 12.33
C LEU A 114 18.06 12.08 13.17
N ASP A 115 18.22 12.67 14.33
CA ASP A 115 18.97 12.10 15.43
C ASP A 115 18.03 11.37 16.40
N LEU A 116 18.51 10.40 17.16
CA LEU A 116 17.69 9.65 18.12
C LEU A 116 17.05 10.63 19.12
N GLY A 117 15.75 10.47 19.34
CA GLY A 117 14.95 11.32 20.23
C GLY A 117 14.41 12.61 19.59
N ASP A 118 14.73 12.88 18.33
CA ASP A 118 14.13 14.02 17.62
C ASP A 118 12.60 13.92 17.61
N THR A 119 11.94 15.07 17.67
CA THR A 119 10.47 15.13 17.63
C THR A 119 9.96 15.05 16.20
N VAL A 120 9.02 14.14 15.97
CA VAL A 120 8.38 13.87 14.68
C VAL A 120 6.86 13.94 14.84
N MET A 121 6.15 14.41 13.85
CA MET A 121 4.69 14.30 13.82
C MET A 121 4.26 13.32 12.74
N GLY A 122 3.29 12.45 13.06
CA GLY A 122 2.70 11.46 12.15
C GLY A 122 1.23 11.25 12.42
N MET A 123 0.49 10.73 11.44
CA MET A 123 -0.93 10.41 11.64
C MET A 123 -1.08 9.27 12.65
N ASP A 124 -2.02 9.43 13.59
CA ASP A 124 -2.33 8.42 14.60
C ASP A 124 -2.74 7.09 13.96
N LEU A 125 -2.21 5.98 14.51
CA LEU A 125 -2.47 4.64 14.01
C LEU A 125 -3.97 4.28 14.05
N SER A 126 -4.67 4.71 15.10
CA SER A 126 -6.11 4.45 15.27
C SER A 126 -6.98 5.27 14.32
N GLN A 127 -6.41 6.30 13.68
CA GLN A 127 -7.10 7.22 12.79
C GLN A 127 -6.62 7.13 11.33
N GLY A 128 -5.90 6.06 11.00
CA GLY A 128 -5.49 5.75 9.64
C GLY A 128 -3.99 5.80 9.37
N GLY A 129 -3.16 6.13 10.35
CA GLY A 129 -1.69 6.10 10.22
C GLY A 129 -1.13 4.70 9.98
N HIS A 130 0.16 4.63 9.67
CA HIS A 130 0.89 3.38 9.53
C HIS A 130 1.72 3.08 10.78
N LEU A 131 2.04 1.80 11.04
CA LEU A 131 2.90 1.40 12.18
C LEU A 131 4.23 2.18 12.23
N THR A 132 4.84 2.42 11.07
CA THR A 132 6.11 3.17 10.97
C THR A 132 5.95 4.69 11.12
N HIS A 133 4.75 5.19 11.38
CA HIS A 133 4.48 6.61 11.65
C HIS A 133 4.38 6.90 13.16
N GLY A 134 5.17 6.18 13.97
CA GLY A 134 5.33 6.47 15.39
C GLY A 134 4.63 5.52 16.35
N SER A 135 4.15 4.35 15.90
CA SER A 135 3.58 3.35 16.80
C SER A 135 4.59 2.96 17.90
N PRO A 136 4.18 2.91 19.17
CA PRO A 136 5.08 2.60 20.30
C PRO A 136 5.74 1.21 20.22
N VAL A 137 5.12 0.28 19.48
CA VAL A 137 5.68 -1.06 19.27
C VAL A 137 6.63 -1.12 18.08
N ASN A 138 6.66 -0.08 17.24
CA ASN A 138 7.54 0.03 16.08
C ASN A 138 8.83 0.76 16.45
N MET A 139 9.91 0.49 15.69
CA MET A 139 11.18 1.18 15.91
C MET A 139 11.09 2.70 15.75
N SER A 140 10.14 3.20 14.94
CA SER A 140 9.90 4.64 14.81
C SER A 140 9.50 5.27 16.14
N GLY A 141 8.48 4.73 16.80
CA GLY A 141 8.04 5.21 18.12
C GLY A 141 8.99 4.88 19.27
N LYS A 142 9.93 3.92 19.08
CA LYS A 142 10.96 3.60 20.08
C LYS A 142 12.17 4.51 20.00
N ASN A 143 12.53 4.99 18.81
CA ASN A 143 13.75 5.75 18.59
C ASN A 143 13.52 7.26 18.52
N TYR A 144 12.32 7.71 18.21
CA TYR A 144 11.97 9.11 18.04
C TYR A 144 10.78 9.51 18.91
N ASN A 145 10.70 10.79 19.25
CA ASN A 145 9.58 11.34 20.01
C ASN A 145 8.42 11.68 19.06
N PHE A 146 7.55 10.72 18.79
CA PHE A 146 6.39 10.93 17.92
C PHE A 146 5.23 11.60 18.65
N VAL A 147 4.69 12.64 18.04
CA VAL A 147 3.44 13.31 18.41
C VAL A 147 2.44 13.08 17.31
N SER A 148 1.29 12.47 17.65
CA SER A 148 0.27 12.15 16.66
C SER A 148 -0.58 13.34 16.29
N TYR A 149 -0.95 13.46 15.01
CA TYR A 149 -2.09 14.23 14.56
C TYR A 149 -3.20 13.27 14.05
N GLY A 150 -4.43 13.77 13.98
CA GLY A 150 -5.57 12.93 13.64
C GLY A 150 -6.54 13.58 12.68
N VAL A 151 -7.78 13.07 12.72
CA VAL A 151 -8.91 13.57 11.94
C VAL A 151 -9.94 14.22 12.86
N ASN A 152 -10.77 15.10 12.30
CA ASN A 152 -11.90 15.71 12.99
C ASN A 152 -13.10 14.72 13.16
N ALA A 153 -14.21 15.21 13.68
CA ALA A 153 -15.42 14.40 13.91
C ALA A 153 -16.03 13.83 12.61
N ASP A 154 -15.77 14.47 11.47
CA ASP A 154 -16.22 14.01 10.15
C ASP A 154 -15.25 12.99 9.51
N GLY A 155 -14.19 12.63 10.21
CA GLY A 155 -13.15 11.71 9.70
C GLY A 155 -12.21 12.35 8.68
N LEU A 156 -12.06 13.68 8.68
CA LEU A 156 -11.22 14.45 7.77
C LEU A 156 -10.02 15.04 8.48
N ILE A 157 -8.87 15.13 7.80
CA ILE A 157 -7.69 15.85 8.32
C ILE A 157 -8.04 17.32 8.50
N ASP A 158 -7.87 17.84 9.72
CA ASP A 158 -8.02 19.26 10.03
C ASP A 158 -6.66 19.95 9.90
N TYR A 159 -6.43 20.62 8.79
CA TYR A 159 -5.16 21.30 8.51
C TYR A 159 -4.92 22.51 9.42
N ALA A 160 -5.96 23.17 9.92
CA ALA A 160 -5.82 24.29 10.86
C ALA A 160 -5.38 23.78 12.24
N GLU A 161 -5.96 22.68 12.71
CA GLU A 161 -5.52 22.04 13.95
C GLU A 161 -4.12 21.44 13.82
N LEU A 162 -3.79 20.84 12.67
CA LEU A 162 -2.44 20.37 12.36
C LEU A 162 -1.42 21.52 12.47
N GLU A 163 -1.69 22.66 11.84
CA GLU A 163 -0.80 23.84 11.92
C GLU A 163 -0.60 24.32 13.35
N LYS A 164 -1.69 24.40 14.12
CA LYS A 164 -1.64 24.78 15.54
C LYS A 164 -0.77 23.84 16.36
N GLN A 165 -0.88 22.52 16.11
CA GLN A 165 -0.07 21.51 16.76
C GLN A 165 1.41 21.63 16.35
N VAL A 166 1.70 21.78 15.06
CA VAL A 166 3.06 21.96 14.52
C VAL A 166 3.72 23.20 15.15
N ARG A 167 3.00 24.31 15.26
CA ARG A 167 3.48 25.54 15.91
C ARG A 167 3.87 25.31 17.38
N LYS A 168 3.10 24.48 18.10
CA LYS A 168 3.34 24.14 19.51
C LYS A 168 4.49 23.14 19.68
N VAL A 169 4.49 22.08 18.87
CA VAL A 169 5.40 20.93 18.99
C VAL A 169 6.77 21.20 18.37
N ARG A 170 6.81 21.98 17.28
CA ARG A 170 8.04 22.27 16.51
C ARG A 170 8.80 21.01 16.11
N PRO A 171 8.15 20.08 15.41
CA PRO A 171 8.79 18.84 15.00
C PRO A 171 9.92 19.10 14.00
N LYS A 172 10.90 18.20 13.94
CA LYS A 172 11.97 18.22 12.93
C LYS A 172 11.50 17.63 11.60
N LEU A 173 10.51 16.73 11.67
CA LEU A 173 9.92 16.05 10.51
C LEU A 173 8.41 15.89 10.70
N ILE A 174 7.65 16.12 9.64
CA ILE A 174 6.24 15.72 9.54
C ILE A 174 6.14 14.57 8.56
N VAL A 175 5.47 13.49 8.97
CA VAL A 175 5.16 12.33 8.12
C VAL A 175 3.69 12.42 7.72
N ALA A 176 3.44 12.59 6.43
CA ALA A 176 2.11 12.55 5.84
C ALA A 176 1.90 11.25 5.06
N GLY A 177 0.64 10.91 4.79
CA GLY A 177 0.24 9.65 4.18
C GLY A 177 -0.46 8.74 5.17
N ALA A 178 -1.26 7.82 4.68
CA ALA A 178 -2.13 7.00 5.50
C ALA A 178 -2.34 5.61 4.93
N SER A 179 -2.65 4.65 5.81
CA SER A 179 -3.00 3.26 5.46
C SER A 179 -4.52 3.05 5.41
N ALA A 180 -5.31 3.91 6.05
CA ALA A 180 -6.75 3.75 6.19
C ALA A 180 -7.48 5.11 6.19
N TYR A 181 -7.10 6.00 5.29
CA TYR A 181 -7.74 7.30 5.11
C TYR A 181 -8.40 7.36 3.73
N PRO A 182 -9.74 7.45 3.63
CA PRO A 182 -10.46 7.31 2.36
C PRO A 182 -10.55 8.58 1.53
N ARG A 183 -10.05 9.72 2.02
CA ARG A 183 -10.16 11.01 1.33
C ARG A 183 -8.84 11.45 0.72
N ALA A 184 -8.90 12.40 -0.20
CA ALA A 184 -7.73 13.05 -0.76
C ALA A 184 -6.94 13.79 0.34
N ILE A 185 -5.61 13.74 0.24
CA ILE A 185 -4.70 14.47 1.13
C ILE A 185 -4.10 15.63 0.33
N ASP A 186 -4.19 16.83 0.88
CA ASP A 186 -3.57 18.03 0.33
C ASP A 186 -2.11 18.14 0.80
N PHE A 187 -1.20 17.61 -0.02
CA PHE A 187 0.23 17.61 0.28
C PHE A 187 0.86 19.00 0.16
N GLU A 188 0.31 19.87 -0.68
CA GLU A 188 0.77 21.26 -0.79
C GLU A 188 0.52 22.00 0.52
N LYS A 189 -0.69 21.86 1.08
CA LYS A 189 -1.05 22.47 2.36
C LYS A 189 -0.19 21.95 3.53
N ILE A 190 0.09 20.65 3.56
CA ILE A 190 0.97 20.09 4.59
C ILE A 190 2.41 20.60 4.43
N ALA A 191 2.89 20.75 3.19
CA ALA A 191 4.21 21.31 2.92
C ALA A 191 4.33 22.77 3.36
N GLU A 192 3.32 23.61 3.08
CA GLU A 192 3.27 25.00 3.59
C GLU A 192 3.41 25.03 5.13
N ILE A 193 2.65 24.16 5.81
CA ILE A 193 2.71 24.05 7.27
C ILE A 193 4.10 23.59 7.72
N ALA A 194 4.62 22.49 7.18
CA ALA A 194 5.91 21.92 7.59
C ALA A 194 7.05 22.93 7.39
N HIS A 195 7.18 23.46 6.19
CA HIS A 195 8.26 24.38 5.82
C HIS A 195 8.12 25.73 6.52
N GLY A 196 6.89 26.21 6.74
CA GLY A 196 6.62 27.46 7.50
C GLY A 196 7.14 27.41 8.93
N TYR A 197 7.31 26.22 9.49
CA TYR A 197 7.85 26.03 10.85
C TYR A 197 9.23 25.37 10.87
N GLY A 198 9.88 25.20 9.72
CA GLY A 198 11.25 24.70 9.60
C GLY A 198 11.37 23.17 9.73
N ALA A 199 10.26 22.43 9.59
CA ALA A 199 10.25 20.99 9.58
C ALA A 199 10.45 20.43 8.15
N TYR A 200 11.08 19.26 8.02
CA TYR A 200 11.01 18.48 6.80
C TYR A 200 9.61 17.90 6.61
N LEU A 201 9.21 17.72 5.36
CA LEU A 201 8.03 16.93 4.99
C LEU A 201 8.46 15.62 4.32
N MET A 202 8.13 14.49 4.93
CA MET A 202 8.17 13.17 4.32
C MET A 202 6.74 12.74 4.00
N VAL A 203 6.50 12.29 2.77
CA VAL A 203 5.22 11.70 2.40
C VAL A 203 5.39 10.22 2.10
N ASP A 204 4.71 9.36 2.88
CA ASP A 204 4.55 7.95 2.58
C ASP A 204 3.29 7.76 1.71
N MET A 205 3.49 7.66 0.39
CA MET A 205 2.39 7.47 -0.56
C MET A 205 2.08 6.01 -0.86
N ALA A 206 2.51 5.07 -0.02
CA ALA A 206 2.44 3.64 -0.29
C ALA A 206 1.06 3.17 -0.75
N HIS A 207 -0.01 3.63 -0.11
CA HIS A 207 -1.36 3.23 -0.46
C HIS A 207 -1.85 3.81 -1.78
N ILE A 208 -1.43 5.02 -2.12
CA ILE A 208 -1.93 5.78 -3.26
C ILE A 208 -0.93 5.87 -4.42
N ALA A 209 0.24 5.20 -4.35
CA ALA A 209 1.30 5.35 -5.35
C ALA A 209 0.84 5.04 -6.78
N GLY A 210 -0.01 4.04 -6.97
CA GLY A 210 -0.60 3.73 -8.28
C GLY A 210 -1.57 4.81 -8.76
N LEU A 211 -2.31 5.44 -7.85
CA LEU A 211 -3.22 6.55 -8.18
C LEU A 211 -2.42 7.82 -8.53
N VAL A 212 -1.33 8.09 -7.81
CA VAL A 212 -0.41 9.19 -8.14
C VAL A 212 0.23 8.96 -9.52
N ALA A 213 0.72 7.75 -9.79
CA ALA A 213 1.28 7.38 -11.09
C ALA A 213 0.27 7.51 -12.24
N GLY A 214 -1.00 7.17 -12.00
CA GLY A 214 -2.09 7.29 -12.95
C GLY A 214 -2.69 8.70 -13.07
N GLY A 215 -2.33 9.62 -12.16
CA GLY A 215 -2.87 10.99 -12.14
C GLY A 215 -4.25 11.13 -11.47
N TYR A 216 -4.63 10.18 -10.62
CA TYR A 216 -5.91 10.17 -9.88
C TYR A 216 -5.77 10.51 -8.38
N HIS A 217 -4.61 10.96 -7.97
CA HIS A 217 -4.34 11.61 -6.68
C HIS A 217 -3.25 12.66 -6.86
N GLN A 218 -3.25 13.73 -6.05
CA GLN A 218 -2.19 14.73 -6.04
C GLN A 218 -0.84 14.05 -5.81
N SER A 219 0.16 14.40 -6.62
CA SER A 219 1.54 13.92 -6.41
C SER A 219 2.19 14.69 -5.26
N PRO A 220 2.79 14.00 -4.28
CA PRO A 220 3.56 14.65 -3.23
C PRO A 220 4.95 15.12 -3.69
N VAL A 221 5.46 14.61 -4.81
CA VAL A 221 6.85 14.82 -5.25
C VAL A 221 7.24 16.30 -5.45
N PRO A 222 6.35 17.20 -5.93
CA PRO A 222 6.67 18.62 -6.03
C PRO A 222 6.79 19.33 -4.67
N TYR A 223 6.16 18.81 -3.63
CA TYR A 223 5.97 19.50 -2.35
C TYR A 223 6.82 18.94 -1.21
N ALA A 224 7.01 17.62 -1.18
CA ALA A 224 7.73 16.94 -0.10
C ALA A 224 9.25 16.98 -0.30
N ASP A 225 9.99 17.02 0.82
CA ASP A 225 11.45 16.86 0.82
C ASP A 225 11.86 15.45 0.41
N VAL A 226 11.12 14.46 0.90
CA VAL A 226 11.31 13.04 0.60
C VAL A 226 9.95 12.36 0.46
N VAL A 227 9.82 11.50 -0.54
CA VAL A 227 8.65 10.65 -0.73
C VAL A 227 9.07 9.19 -0.62
N THR A 228 8.36 8.42 0.19
CA THR A 228 8.52 6.97 0.26
C THR A 228 7.29 6.26 -0.27
N THR A 229 7.46 5.04 -0.72
CA THR A 229 6.34 4.19 -1.10
C THR A 229 6.69 2.71 -1.03
N THR A 230 5.66 1.87 -0.99
CA THR A 230 5.75 0.46 -1.37
C THR A 230 5.50 0.32 -2.87
N THR A 231 5.89 -0.82 -3.44
CA THR A 231 5.68 -1.11 -4.86
C THR A 231 4.51 -2.08 -5.14
N HIS A 232 3.94 -2.70 -4.11
CA HIS A 232 3.03 -3.85 -4.23
C HIS A 232 1.54 -3.59 -3.94
N LYS A 233 1.12 -2.33 -3.72
CA LYS A 233 -0.29 -1.98 -3.45
C LYS A 233 -0.98 -1.49 -4.73
N THR A 234 -1.48 -0.26 -4.77
CA THR A 234 -2.08 0.31 -5.99
C THR A 234 -1.12 0.35 -7.18
N LEU A 235 0.20 0.38 -6.93
CA LEU A 235 1.21 0.36 -7.99
C LEU A 235 1.37 -1.02 -8.68
N ARG A 236 0.84 -2.10 -8.08
CA ARG A 236 0.75 -3.45 -8.67
C ARG A 236 2.10 -4.08 -9.03
N GLY A 237 3.11 -3.85 -8.20
CA GLY A 237 4.46 -4.41 -8.38
C GLY A 237 4.85 -5.46 -7.34
N PRO A 238 6.13 -5.84 -7.28
CA PRO A 238 6.64 -6.75 -6.28
C PRO A 238 6.60 -6.13 -4.88
N ARG A 239 6.63 -6.96 -3.85
CA ARG A 239 6.82 -6.47 -2.47
C ARG A 239 8.19 -5.84 -2.34
N GLY A 240 8.21 -4.54 -2.04
CA GLY A 240 9.44 -3.75 -1.94
C GLY A 240 9.12 -2.30 -1.57
N GLY A 241 10.17 -1.49 -1.42
CA GLY A 241 10.09 -0.06 -1.15
C GLY A 241 10.81 0.78 -2.21
N LEU A 242 10.54 2.07 -2.18
CA LEU A 242 11.13 3.08 -3.06
C LEU A 242 11.22 4.40 -2.30
N ILE A 243 12.30 5.16 -2.51
CA ILE A 243 12.46 6.52 -1.97
C ILE A 243 12.73 7.47 -3.13
N LEU A 244 12.04 8.61 -3.13
CA LEU A 244 12.15 9.65 -4.15
C LEU A 244 12.48 11.00 -3.50
N THR A 245 13.26 11.83 -4.17
CA THR A 245 13.50 13.22 -3.76
C THR A 245 13.91 14.07 -4.94
N ASN A 246 13.67 15.39 -4.85
CA ASN A 246 14.18 16.37 -5.80
C ASN A 246 15.46 17.07 -5.32
N ASN A 247 15.88 16.80 -4.08
CA ASN A 247 17.03 17.44 -3.45
C ASN A 247 18.29 16.56 -3.57
N PRO A 248 19.35 17.04 -4.24
CA PRO A 248 20.59 16.27 -4.45
C PRO A 248 21.35 15.98 -3.14
N ILE A 249 21.21 16.83 -2.12
CA ILE A 249 21.86 16.63 -0.83
C ILE A 249 21.14 15.49 -0.08
N LEU A 250 19.81 15.53 -0.06
CA LEU A 250 19.01 14.47 0.55
C LEU A 250 19.18 13.14 -0.17
N ALA A 251 19.28 13.15 -1.51
CA ALA A 251 19.55 11.93 -2.27
C ALA A 251 20.84 11.22 -1.82
N LYS A 252 21.93 12.00 -1.60
CA LYS A 252 23.20 11.44 -1.09
C LYS A 252 23.04 10.88 0.33
N ARG A 253 22.37 11.61 1.22
CA ARG A 253 22.11 11.16 2.59
C ARG A 253 21.27 9.90 2.62
N ILE A 254 20.21 9.84 1.83
CA ILE A 254 19.32 8.67 1.68
C ILE A 254 20.10 7.47 1.15
N ASN A 255 20.91 7.64 0.11
CA ASN A 255 21.72 6.55 -0.43
C ASN A 255 22.66 5.95 0.63
N SER A 256 23.32 6.81 1.43
CA SER A 256 24.16 6.38 2.54
C SER A 256 23.35 5.74 3.68
N ALA A 257 22.15 6.21 3.93
CA ALA A 257 21.25 5.64 4.94
C ALA A 257 20.71 4.28 4.54
N VAL A 258 20.43 4.07 3.25
CA VAL A 258 20.05 2.74 2.74
C VAL A 258 21.24 1.80 2.81
N PHE A 259 22.35 2.15 2.18
CA PHE A 259 23.57 1.37 2.23
C PHE A 259 24.78 2.28 2.50
N PRO A 260 25.58 1.99 3.53
CA PRO A 260 25.52 0.85 4.45
C PRO A 260 24.68 1.06 5.73
N GLY A 261 23.89 2.13 5.80
CA GLY A 261 23.25 2.57 7.05
C GLY A 261 22.24 1.58 7.63
N THR A 262 21.32 1.07 6.81
CA THR A 262 20.20 0.24 7.28
C THR A 262 20.06 -1.09 6.55
N GLN A 263 20.75 -1.28 5.42
CA GLN A 263 20.72 -2.51 4.63
C GLN A 263 22.14 -2.92 4.21
N GLY A 264 22.31 -4.19 3.83
CA GLY A 264 23.48 -4.75 3.15
C GLY A 264 23.20 -4.89 1.64
N GLY A 265 23.39 -6.11 1.09
CA GLY A 265 23.20 -6.40 -0.33
C GLY A 265 21.76 -6.13 -0.80
N PRO A 266 21.58 -5.45 -1.92
CA PRO A 266 20.26 -5.23 -2.51
C PRO A 266 19.69 -6.53 -3.08
N LEU A 267 18.36 -6.61 -3.16
CA LEU A 267 17.64 -7.74 -3.75
C LEU A 267 17.46 -7.48 -5.25
N GLU A 268 18.44 -7.84 -6.07
CA GLU A 268 18.49 -7.49 -7.49
C GLU A 268 17.32 -8.10 -8.29
N HIS A 269 16.84 -9.28 -7.92
CA HIS A 269 15.64 -9.90 -8.50
C HIS A 269 14.37 -9.10 -8.18
N VAL A 270 14.27 -8.50 -7.00
CA VAL A 270 13.16 -7.60 -6.62
C VAL A 270 13.28 -6.27 -7.37
N ILE A 271 14.50 -5.73 -7.53
CA ILE A 271 14.73 -4.50 -8.29
C ILE A 271 14.36 -4.70 -9.75
N ALA A 272 14.70 -5.84 -10.36
CA ALA A 272 14.25 -6.19 -11.70
C ALA A 272 12.72 -6.22 -11.82
N ALA A 273 12.05 -6.81 -10.85
CA ALA A 273 10.59 -6.85 -10.80
C ALA A 273 9.98 -5.43 -10.60
N LYS A 274 10.63 -4.55 -9.82
CA LYS A 274 10.28 -3.12 -9.76
C LYS A 274 10.43 -2.43 -11.12
N ALA A 275 11.51 -2.72 -11.84
CA ALA A 275 11.72 -2.18 -13.18
C ALA A 275 10.61 -2.60 -14.16
N VAL A 276 10.15 -3.86 -14.10
CA VAL A 276 8.99 -4.34 -14.88
C VAL A 276 7.74 -3.56 -14.48
N CYS A 277 7.43 -3.51 -13.19
CA CYS A 277 6.27 -2.79 -12.64
C CYS A 277 6.23 -1.32 -13.10
N PHE A 278 7.34 -0.59 -12.97
CA PHE A 278 7.40 0.81 -13.39
C PHE A 278 7.24 0.94 -14.92
N GLY A 279 7.78 -0.02 -15.69
CA GLY A 279 7.58 -0.08 -17.13
C GLY A 279 6.12 -0.31 -17.52
N GLU A 280 5.38 -1.13 -16.78
CA GLU A 280 3.94 -1.32 -16.96
C GLU A 280 3.17 -0.04 -16.56
N ALA A 281 3.55 0.58 -15.43
CA ALA A 281 2.90 1.78 -14.91
C ALA A 281 3.10 3.02 -15.80
N LEU A 282 4.14 3.05 -16.64
CA LEU A 282 4.37 4.11 -17.64
C LEU A 282 3.49 3.98 -18.88
N LYS A 283 2.77 2.87 -19.07
CA LYS A 283 1.89 2.65 -20.22
C LYS A 283 0.52 3.32 -20.02
N PRO A 284 -0.16 3.74 -21.11
CA PRO A 284 -1.48 4.36 -21.03
C PRO A 284 -2.54 3.49 -20.33
N GLU A 285 -2.44 2.17 -20.46
CA GLU A 285 -3.36 1.20 -19.87
C GLU A 285 -3.35 1.26 -18.33
N PHE A 286 -2.22 1.65 -17.74
CA PHE A 286 -2.14 1.81 -16.29
C PHE A 286 -2.91 3.03 -15.79
N LYS A 287 -2.96 4.10 -16.57
CA LYS A 287 -3.79 5.27 -16.25
C LYS A 287 -5.28 4.89 -16.23
N GLU A 288 -5.71 4.09 -17.20
CA GLU A 288 -7.08 3.57 -17.26
C GLU A 288 -7.38 2.63 -16.07
N TYR A 289 -6.42 1.78 -15.71
CA TYR A 289 -6.52 0.95 -14.53
C TYR A 289 -6.69 1.78 -13.24
N ALA A 290 -5.87 2.83 -13.05
CA ALA A 290 -5.96 3.70 -11.88
C ALA A 290 -7.32 4.44 -11.82
N ARG A 291 -7.87 4.86 -12.97
CA ARG A 291 -9.22 5.43 -13.07
C ARG A 291 -10.27 4.45 -12.57
N LYS A 292 -10.23 3.22 -13.08
CA LYS A 292 -11.19 2.17 -12.71
C LYS A 292 -11.12 1.79 -11.23
N ILE A 293 -9.93 1.84 -10.60
CA ILE A 293 -9.81 1.61 -9.15
C ILE A 293 -10.69 2.61 -8.38
N VAL A 294 -10.60 3.89 -8.72
CA VAL A 294 -11.36 4.95 -8.03
C VAL A 294 -12.85 4.83 -8.32
N GLU A 295 -13.23 4.60 -9.56
CA GLU A 295 -14.63 4.40 -9.95
C GLU A 295 -15.26 3.20 -9.25
N ASN A 296 -14.56 2.07 -9.22
CA ASN A 296 -15.00 0.89 -8.48
C ASN A 296 -15.14 1.16 -6.98
N ALA A 297 -14.21 1.91 -6.38
CA ALA A 297 -14.29 2.28 -4.97
C ALA A 297 -15.50 3.16 -4.68
N GLN A 298 -15.77 4.15 -5.53
CA GLN A 298 -16.95 5.02 -5.43
C GLN A 298 -18.25 4.24 -5.64
N ALA A 299 -18.29 3.32 -6.60
CA ALA A 299 -19.45 2.47 -6.86
C ALA A 299 -19.74 1.53 -5.68
N LEU A 300 -18.68 0.90 -5.11
CA LEU A 300 -18.80 0.05 -3.92
C LEU A 300 -19.28 0.84 -2.71
N ALA A 301 -18.72 2.03 -2.47
CA ALA A 301 -19.10 2.90 -1.37
C ALA A 301 -20.58 3.35 -1.49
N ALA A 302 -20.99 3.79 -2.67
CA ALA A 302 -22.37 4.21 -2.92
C ALA A 302 -23.37 3.04 -2.75
N ALA A 303 -23.04 1.85 -3.23
CA ALA A 303 -23.88 0.67 -3.10
C ALA A 303 -24.00 0.22 -1.63
N LEU A 304 -22.92 0.25 -0.85
CA LEU A 304 -22.94 -0.03 0.59
C LEU A 304 -23.84 0.97 1.34
N GLN A 305 -23.74 2.27 1.02
CA GLN A 305 -24.56 3.30 1.63
C GLN A 305 -26.06 3.14 1.26
N GLN A 306 -26.37 2.75 0.02
CA GLN A 306 -27.76 2.45 -0.41
C GLN A 306 -28.36 1.28 0.39
N ARG A 307 -27.52 0.35 0.85
CA ARG A 307 -27.91 -0.75 1.75
C ARG A 307 -27.96 -0.33 3.23
N GLY A 308 -27.64 0.91 3.56
CA GLY A 308 -27.64 1.44 4.93
C GLY A 308 -26.32 1.25 5.69
N VAL A 309 -25.26 0.73 5.04
CA VAL A 309 -23.94 0.58 5.67
C VAL A 309 -23.30 1.95 5.85
N LYS A 310 -22.87 2.28 7.07
CA LYS A 310 -22.18 3.52 7.38
C LYS A 310 -20.71 3.44 6.95
N LEU A 311 -20.22 4.53 6.36
CA LEU A 311 -18.82 4.68 5.98
C LEU A 311 -18.20 5.86 6.71
N VAL A 312 -16.97 5.68 7.20
CA VAL A 312 -16.16 6.77 7.75
C VAL A 312 -15.99 7.85 6.69
N SER A 313 -16.11 9.12 7.07
CA SER A 313 -16.09 10.32 6.21
C SER A 313 -17.13 10.33 5.09
N GLY A 314 -18.14 9.47 5.13
CA GLY A 314 -19.25 9.47 4.17
C GLY A 314 -18.88 9.02 2.75
N GLY A 315 -17.80 8.23 2.55
CA GLY A 315 -17.42 7.69 1.25
C GLY A 315 -15.93 7.67 0.97
N THR A 316 -15.53 7.77 -0.31
CA THR A 316 -14.11 7.69 -0.70
C THR A 316 -13.79 8.56 -1.92
N ASP A 317 -12.56 9.10 -1.94
CA ASP A 317 -11.95 9.80 -3.07
C ASP A 317 -10.82 8.98 -3.73
N ASN A 318 -10.48 7.81 -3.15
CA ASN A 318 -9.36 7.00 -3.60
C ASN A 318 -9.75 5.51 -3.78
N HIS A 319 -8.87 4.57 -3.45
CA HIS A 319 -9.03 3.13 -3.68
C HIS A 319 -9.64 2.37 -2.50
N LEU A 320 -9.82 3.01 -1.35
CA LEU A 320 -10.23 2.35 -0.12
C LEU A 320 -11.40 3.08 0.56
N MET A 321 -12.11 2.35 1.41
CA MET A 321 -13.13 2.87 2.31
C MET A 321 -13.11 2.13 3.64
N LEU A 322 -13.68 2.74 4.69
CA LEU A 322 -13.84 2.14 5.99
C LEU A 322 -15.33 2.00 6.31
N ILE A 323 -15.79 0.78 6.55
CA ILE A 323 -17.08 0.50 7.15
C ILE A 323 -17.02 0.90 8.62
N ASP A 324 -18.06 1.58 9.10
CA ASP A 324 -18.25 1.96 10.51
C ASP A 324 -19.37 1.17 11.15
N LEU A 325 -19.00 0.26 12.06
CA LEU A 325 -19.90 -0.65 12.76
C LEU A 325 -20.06 -0.27 14.25
N ARG A 326 -19.78 0.99 14.63
CA ARG A 326 -19.88 1.40 16.05
C ARG A 326 -21.29 1.25 16.61
N ASP A 327 -22.31 1.46 15.78
CA ASP A 327 -23.72 1.36 16.14
C ASP A 327 -24.34 -0.01 15.82
N GLU A 328 -23.53 -0.97 15.36
CA GLU A 328 -23.97 -2.31 14.99
C GLU A 328 -23.58 -3.34 16.06
N GLU A 329 -24.37 -4.42 16.17
CA GLU A 329 -24.00 -5.59 16.99
C GLU A 329 -22.79 -6.32 16.41
N CYS A 330 -22.73 -6.41 15.07
CA CYS A 330 -21.64 -7.01 14.34
C CYS A 330 -20.35 -6.17 14.54
N THR A 331 -19.30 -6.79 15.08
CA THR A 331 -18.00 -6.13 15.26
C THR A 331 -17.14 -6.20 13.99
N GLY A 332 -16.05 -5.43 13.93
CA GLY A 332 -15.09 -5.54 12.83
C GLY A 332 -14.51 -6.96 12.70
N LYS A 333 -14.25 -7.63 13.84
CA LYS A 333 -13.80 -9.03 13.88
C LYS A 333 -14.85 -9.99 13.35
N ASP A 334 -16.11 -9.80 13.75
CA ASP A 334 -17.18 -10.68 13.29
C ASP A 334 -17.37 -10.56 11.78
N LEU A 335 -17.41 -9.33 11.26
CA LEU A 335 -17.54 -9.11 9.83
C LEU A 335 -16.34 -9.66 9.05
N GLU A 336 -15.10 -9.46 9.51
CA GLU A 336 -13.90 -10.05 8.91
C GLU A 336 -14.02 -11.58 8.80
N GLN A 337 -14.46 -12.27 9.88
CA GLN A 337 -14.63 -13.72 9.90
C GLN A 337 -15.78 -14.21 9.02
N ARG A 338 -16.92 -13.50 9.02
CA ARG A 338 -18.07 -13.83 8.17
C ARG A 338 -17.71 -13.71 6.69
N LEU A 339 -17.03 -12.62 6.30
CA LEU A 339 -16.56 -12.40 4.92
C LEU A 339 -15.60 -13.49 4.49
N ASP A 340 -14.60 -13.82 5.30
CA ASP A 340 -13.63 -14.88 4.98
C ASP A 340 -14.33 -16.25 4.75
N SER A 341 -15.32 -16.56 5.55
CA SER A 341 -16.09 -17.82 5.44
C SER A 341 -16.94 -17.93 4.16
N VAL A 342 -17.17 -16.86 3.45
CA VAL A 342 -17.92 -16.78 2.19
C VAL A 342 -17.03 -16.32 1.00
N HIS A 343 -15.73 -16.52 1.14
CA HIS A 343 -14.72 -16.21 0.10
C HIS A 343 -14.55 -14.72 -0.23
N ILE A 344 -14.77 -13.83 0.73
CA ILE A 344 -14.41 -12.41 0.62
C ILE A 344 -13.30 -12.11 1.63
N THR A 345 -12.13 -11.69 1.16
CA THR A 345 -10.99 -11.38 2.01
C THR A 345 -10.94 -9.88 2.28
N ALA A 346 -11.03 -9.49 3.55
CA ALA A 346 -10.93 -8.12 4.03
C ALA A 346 -10.20 -8.08 5.37
N ASN A 347 -9.93 -6.91 5.92
CA ASN A 347 -9.34 -6.81 7.26
C ASN A 347 -10.14 -5.89 8.17
N LYS A 348 -10.31 -6.33 9.44
CA LYS A 348 -10.80 -5.44 10.48
C LYS A 348 -9.87 -4.24 10.66
N ASN A 349 -10.43 -3.11 11.02
CA ASN A 349 -9.72 -1.85 11.19
C ASN A 349 -10.35 -1.02 12.29
N THR A 350 -9.55 -0.27 13.05
CA THR A 350 -10.06 0.76 13.94
C THR A 350 -10.71 1.88 13.12
N VAL A 351 -11.70 2.54 13.70
CA VAL A 351 -12.35 3.73 13.15
C VAL A 351 -12.08 4.94 14.05
N PRO A 352 -12.14 6.18 13.54
CA PRO A 352 -12.03 7.35 14.40
C PRO A 352 -13.06 7.33 15.52
N GLY A 353 -12.62 7.57 16.76
CA GLY A 353 -13.46 7.44 17.96
C GLY A 353 -13.72 5.99 18.41
N GLU A 354 -12.84 5.05 18.04
CA GLU A 354 -12.90 3.64 18.43
C GLU A 354 -12.98 3.45 19.95
N THR A 355 -13.91 2.63 20.39
CA THR A 355 -14.10 2.29 21.81
C THR A 355 -13.84 0.82 22.13
N ARG A 356 -13.82 -0.03 21.08
CA ARG A 356 -13.52 -1.46 21.21
C ARG A 356 -12.02 -1.71 21.20
N SER A 357 -11.60 -2.84 21.71
CA SER A 357 -10.18 -3.25 21.71
C SER A 357 -9.65 -3.37 20.26
N PRO A 358 -8.34 -3.13 20.02
CA PRO A 358 -7.73 -3.30 18.69
C PRO A 358 -7.83 -4.72 18.11
N PHE A 359 -8.12 -5.72 18.95
CA PHE A 359 -8.33 -7.12 18.52
C PHE A 359 -9.77 -7.40 18.06
N VAL A 360 -10.72 -6.50 18.36
CA VAL A 360 -12.13 -6.60 17.98
C VAL A 360 -12.48 -5.59 16.91
N THR A 361 -12.20 -4.31 17.15
CA THR A 361 -12.48 -3.13 16.33
C THR A 361 -13.95 -2.90 16.00
N SER A 362 -14.26 -1.70 15.53
CA SER A 362 -15.60 -1.33 15.06
C SER A 362 -15.64 -1.06 13.55
N GLY A 363 -14.64 -1.49 12.81
CA GLY A 363 -14.62 -1.26 11.37
C GLY A 363 -13.97 -2.38 10.57
N VAL A 364 -14.21 -2.30 9.27
CA VAL A 364 -13.55 -3.12 8.25
C VAL A 364 -13.09 -2.21 7.13
N ARG A 365 -11.80 -2.34 6.74
CA ARG A 365 -11.23 -1.64 5.59
C ARG A 365 -11.43 -2.47 4.34
N LEU A 366 -11.93 -1.83 3.29
CA LEU A 366 -12.11 -2.41 1.96
C LEU A 366 -11.33 -1.62 0.93
N GLY A 367 -10.87 -2.28 -0.13
CA GLY A 367 -10.21 -1.63 -1.27
C GLY A 367 -10.46 -2.36 -2.57
N THR A 368 -10.29 -1.67 -3.68
CA THR A 368 -10.64 -2.14 -5.01
C THR A 368 -9.48 -2.45 -5.96
N PRO A 369 -8.19 -2.33 -5.62
CA PRO A 369 -7.11 -2.59 -6.58
C PRO A 369 -7.10 -4.01 -7.15
N ALA A 370 -7.23 -5.04 -6.29
CA ALA A 370 -7.16 -6.44 -6.71
C ALA A 370 -8.35 -6.85 -7.58
N VAL A 371 -9.58 -6.48 -7.19
CA VAL A 371 -10.79 -6.77 -7.99
C VAL A 371 -10.78 -6.03 -9.33
N THR A 372 -10.22 -4.80 -9.37
CA THR A 372 -10.04 -4.05 -10.62
C THR A 372 -9.01 -4.72 -11.52
N THR A 373 -7.89 -5.20 -10.97
CA THR A 373 -6.91 -6.01 -11.73
C THR A 373 -7.54 -7.27 -12.31
N ARG A 374 -8.46 -7.87 -11.56
CA ARG A 374 -9.19 -9.06 -11.97
C ARG A 374 -10.17 -8.79 -13.12
N GLY A 375 -10.48 -7.53 -13.41
CA GLY A 375 -11.37 -7.09 -14.49
C GLY A 375 -12.80 -6.77 -14.07
N MET A 376 -13.09 -6.80 -12.77
CA MET A 376 -14.40 -6.42 -12.24
C MET A 376 -14.65 -4.92 -12.39
N GLY A 377 -15.91 -4.55 -12.60
CA GLY A 377 -16.37 -3.17 -12.76
C GLY A 377 -17.47 -2.81 -11.76
N GLU A 378 -18.15 -1.68 -12.03
CA GLU A 378 -19.17 -1.12 -11.14
C GLU A 378 -20.37 -2.07 -10.90
N ALA A 379 -20.72 -2.91 -11.89
CA ALA A 379 -21.80 -3.87 -11.75
C ALA A 379 -21.47 -4.93 -10.68
N GLU A 380 -20.23 -5.44 -10.69
CA GLU A 380 -19.75 -6.40 -9.73
C GLU A 380 -19.59 -5.77 -8.33
N MET A 381 -19.22 -4.48 -8.25
CA MET A 381 -19.15 -3.74 -6.99
C MET A 381 -20.51 -3.69 -6.27
N LYS A 382 -21.61 -3.59 -6.99
CA LYS A 382 -22.98 -3.67 -6.41
C LYS A 382 -23.27 -5.04 -5.81
N VAL A 383 -22.93 -6.10 -6.53
CA VAL A 383 -23.10 -7.48 -6.01
C VAL A 383 -22.24 -7.71 -4.77
N ILE A 384 -21.00 -7.21 -4.77
CA ILE A 384 -20.10 -7.30 -3.62
C ILE A 384 -20.67 -6.52 -2.42
N ALA A 385 -21.20 -5.30 -2.64
CA ALA A 385 -21.86 -4.51 -1.61
C ALA A 385 -23.07 -5.23 -0.98
N ASP A 386 -23.87 -5.88 -1.81
CA ASP A 386 -25.01 -6.69 -1.34
C ASP A 386 -24.56 -7.87 -0.49
N CYS A 387 -23.50 -8.59 -0.90
CA CYS A 387 -22.90 -9.66 -0.13
C CYS A 387 -22.39 -9.18 1.24
N ILE A 388 -21.68 -8.03 1.27
CA ILE A 388 -21.15 -7.44 2.51
C ILE A 388 -22.29 -7.04 3.45
N ALA A 389 -23.32 -6.36 2.96
CA ALA A 389 -24.49 -5.96 3.75
C ALA A 389 -25.24 -7.18 4.32
N ASP A 390 -25.41 -8.22 3.51
CA ASP A 390 -25.99 -9.49 3.97
C ASP A 390 -25.11 -10.17 5.05
N CYS A 391 -23.78 -10.06 4.97
CA CYS A 391 -22.88 -10.53 6.03
C CYS A 391 -23.02 -9.76 7.34
N ILE A 392 -23.39 -8.47 7.30
CA ILE A 392 -23.61 -7.66 8.50
C ILE A 392 -24.90 -8.11 9.21
N TRP A 393 -26.03 -8.19 8.47
CA TRP A 393 -27.35 -8.28 9.06
C TRP A 393 -28.08 -9.63 8.88
N HIS A 394 -27.70 -10.44 7.88
CA HIS A 394 -28.42 -11.65 7.46
C HIS A 394 -27.50 -12.86 7.26
N TYR A 395 -26.34 -12.88 7.91
CA TYR A 395 -25.30 -13.87 7.67
C TYR A 395 -25.78 -15.31 7.83
N ASP A 396 -26.41 -15.63 8.96
CA ASP A 396 -26.81 -17.01 9.28
C ASP A 396 -27.86 -17.56 8.30
N GLU A 397 -28.72 -16.69 7.78
CA GLU A 397 -29.78 -17.05 6.83
C GLU A 397 -29.28 -17.16 5.38
N LYS A 398 -28.25 -16.37 5.02
CA LYS A 398 -27.84 -16.17 3.62
C LYS A 398 -26.42 -16.65 3.29
N LYS A 399 -25.71 -17.26 4.22
CA LYS A 399 -24.32 -17.66 4.06
C LYS A 399 -24.06 -18.44 2.76
N ASP A 400 -24.88 -19.45 2.46
CA ASP A 400 -24.72 -20.29 1.28
C ASP A 400 -25.03 -19.52 -0.01
N ASP A 401 -26.04 -18.64 -0.01
CA ASP A 401 -26.36 -17.75 -1.14
C ASP A 401 -25.24 -16.76 -1.41
N ILE A 402 -24.69 -16.13 -0.35
CA ILE A 402 -23.55 -15.21 -0.47
C ILE A 402 -22.36 -15.94 -1.07
N SER A 403 -22.00 -17.11 -0.56
CA SER A 403 -20.89 -17.93 -1.08
C SER A 403 -21.11 -18.29 -2.56
N ALA A 404 -22.32 -18.68 -2.95
CA ALA A 404 -22.65 -19.00 -4.34
C ALA A 404 -22.48 -17.77 -5.27
N ARG A 405 -22.93 -16.58 -4.85
CA ARG A 405 -22.75 -15.32 -5.61
C ARG A 405 -21.28 -14.96 -5.77
N VAL A 406 -20.48 -15.08 -4.71
CA VAL A 406 -19.04 -14.80 -4.74
C VAL A 406 -18.32 -15.76 -5.69
N LEU A 407 -18.59 -17.06 -5.59
CA LEU A 407 -17.98 -18.07 -6.48
C LEU A 407 -18.41 -17.87 -7.94
N ALA A 408 -19.64 -17.42 -8.20
CA ALA A 408 -20.07 -17.07 -9.55
C ALA A 408 -19.27 -15.88 -10.12
N LEU A 409 -19.02 -14.84 -9.33
CA LEU A 409 -18.17 -13.70 -9.72
C LEU A 409 -16.73 -14.14 -9.98
N THR A 410 -16.12 -14.92 -9.08
CA THR A 410 -14.73 -15.35 -9.26
C THR A 410 -14.55 -16.26 -10.45
N LYS A 411 -15.56 -17.04 -10.81
CA LYS A 411 -15.58 -17.87 -12.03
C LYS A 411 -15.74 -17.03 -13.30
N ALA A 412 -16.52 -15.94 -13.27
CA ALA A 412 -16.70 -15.04 -14.40
C ALA A 412 -15.44 -14.18 -14.69
N PHE A 413 -14.63 -13.94 -13.66
CA PHE A 413 -13.40 -13.14 -13.71
C PHE A 413 -12.20 -13.98 -13.21
N PRO A 414 -11.73 -14.98 -13.95
CA PRO A 414 -10.71 -15.91 -13.50
C PRO A 414 -9.34 -15.24 -13.35
N LEU A 415 -8.49 -15.79 -12.46
CA LEU A 415 -7.10 -15.38 -12.29
C LEU A 415 -6.14 -16.40 -12.87
N TYR A 416 -5.17 -15.94 -13.65
CA TYR A 416 -4.06 -16.75 -14.15
C TYR A 416 -4.53 -17.96 -14.99
N GLU A 417 -5.49 -17.74 -15.88
CA GLU A 417 -5.96 -18.71 -16.88
C GLU A 417 -5.50 -18.38 -18.30
#